data_a0ac5f34d4742b4908c3a94705ce47ea
#
_entry.id   a0ac5f34d4742b4908c3a94705ce47ea
#
_cell.length_a   1.000
_cell.length_b   1.000
_cell.length_c   1.000
_cell.angle_alpha   90.00
_cell.angle_beta   90.00
_cell.angle_gamma   90.00
#
_symmetry.space_group_name_H-M   'P 1'
#
loop_
_entity.id
_entity.type
_entity.pdbx_description
1 polymer ?
#
loop_
_entity_poly.entity_id
_entity_poly.type
_entity_poly.pdbx_seq_one_letter_code
_entity_poly.pdbx_strand_id
1 'polypeptide(L)'
;MQFNRLVHVKAGSMAKVMEIGPKFIACAKKILGDNASETTMYVRMFGPLNQVKWTWEIDSVDQEMENQMKINQDPEWAALVEEFAEHIVMPAPMDYTWAQVAKG
;
A
#
# COMPACT_ATOMS: atom_id res chain seq x y z
N MET A 1 -6.24 10.75 9.98
CA MET A 1 -7.06 10.05 8.95
C MET A 1 -6.28 8.83 8.48
N GLN A 2 -6.93 7.70 8.44
CA GLN A 2 -6.31 6.45 7.96
C GLN A 2 -6.45 6.33 6.45
N PHE A 3 -5.34 6.10 5.78
CA PHE A 3 -5.31 5.79 4.35
C PHE A 3 -5.15 4.28 4.17
N ASN A 4 -5.90 3.71 3.25
CA ASN A 4 -5.88 2.28 2.95
C ASN A 4 -5.71 2.06 1.45
N ARG A 5 -4.84 1.12 1.10
CA ARG A 5 -4.66 0.67 -0.28
C ARG A 5 -4.89 -0.82 -0.35
N LEU A 6 -5.93 -1.22 -1.06
CA LEU A 6 -6.36 -2.60 -1.19
C LEU A 6 -6.06 -3.14 -2.59
N VAL A 7 -5.55 -4.34 -2.67
CA VAL A 7 -5.36 -5.05 -3.94
C VAL A 7 -5.94 -6.46 -3.86
N HIS A 8 -6.36 -6.97 -5.01
CA HIS A 8 -6.77 -8.35 -5.18
C HIS A 8 -5.64 -9.12 -5.84
N VAL A 9 -5.25 -10.23 -5.23
CA VAL A 9 -4.11 -11.04 -5.66
C VAL A 9 -4.59 -12.11 -6.65
N LYS A 10 -3.85 -12.30 -7.75
CA LYS A 10 -4.14 -13.37 -8.69
C LYS A 10 -3.96 -14.74 -8.04
N ALA A 11 -4.73 -15.73 -8.51
CA ALA A 11 -4.60 -17.11 -8.04
C ALA A 11 -3.16 -17.60 -8.21
N GLY A 12 -2.61 -18.17 -7.13
CA GLY A 12 -1.24 -18.68 -7.12
C GLY A 12 -0.15 -17.65 -6.88
N SER A 13 -0.50 -16.36 -6.75
CA SER A 13 0.48 -15.28 -6.59
C SER A 13 0.65 -14.79 -5.15
N MET A 14 -0.07 -15.33 -4.18
CA MET A 14 -0.03 -14.82 -2.80
C MET A 14 1.38 -14.87 -2.19
N ALA A 15 2.13 -15.95 -2.41
CA ALA A 15 3.50 -16.07 -1.88
C ALA A 15 4.40 -14.96 -2.42
N LYS A 16 4.27 -14.63 -3.71
CA LYS A 16 5.05 -13.56 -4.34
C LYS A 16 4.64 -12.18 -3.82
N VAL A 17 3.34 -11.96 -3.61
CA VAL A 17 2.82 -10.73 -3.03
C VAL A 17 3.32 -10.55 -1.58
N MET A 18 3.38 -11.60 -0.80
CA MET A 18 3.91 -11.56 0.56
C MET A 18 5.42 -11.27 0.59
N GLU A 19 6.13 -11.62 -0.47
CA GLU A 19 7.55 -11.29 -0.63
C GLU A 19 7.76 -9.83 -1.04
N ILE A 20 6.99 -9.35 -2.00
CA ILE A 20 7.13 -7.99 -2.57
C ILE A 20 6.51 -6.93 -1.65
N GLY A 21 5.37 -7.23 -1.01
CA GLY A 21 4.60 -6.27 -0.23
C GLY A 21 5.41 -5.48 0.81
N PRO A 22 6.22 -6.14 1.64
CA PRO A 22 7.06 -5.43 2.61
C PRO A 22 8.12 -4.54 1.97
N LYS A 23 8.54 -4.83 0.75
CA LYS A 23 9.52 -4.02 0.02
C LYS A 23 8.96 -2.64 -0.32
N PHE A 24 7.66 -2.52 -0.55
CA PHE A 24 7.00 -1.23 -0.74
C PHE A 24 7.10 -0.37 0.51
N ILE A 25 6.89 -0.96 1.68
CA ILE A 25 7.00 -0.26 2.97
C ILE A 25 8.42 0.27 3.15
N ALA A 26 9.42 -0.58 2.95
CA ALA A 26 10.83 -0.20 3.10
C ALA A 26 11.24 0.89 2.09
N CYS A 27 10.79 0.77 0.86
CA CYS A 27 11.08 1.73 -0.21
C CYS A 27 10.46 3.11 0.09
N ALA A 28 9.18 3.15 0.49
CA ALA A 28 8.50 4.39 0.86
C ALA A 28 9.20 5.07 2.04
N LYS A 29 9.57 4.32 3.05
CA LYS A 29 10.30 4.85 4.22
C LYS A 29 11.65 5.45 3.83
N LYS A 30 12.36 4.81 2.92
CA LYS A 30 13.64 5.29 2.40
C LYS A 30 13.48 6.61 1.63
N ILE A 31 12.43 6.71 0.81
CA ILE A 31 12.16 7.90 -0.01
C ILE A 31 11.69 9.07 0.84
N LEU A 32 10.76 8.84 1.75
CA LEU A 32 10.12 9.88 2.56
C LEU A 32 10.90 10.24 3.82
N GLY A 33 11.75 9.35 4.31
CA GLY A 33 12.53 9.58 5.52
C GLY A 33 11.64 9.86 6.73
N ASP A 34 11.88 10.99 7.40
CA ASP A 34 11.13 11.39 8.61
C ASP A 34 9.66 11.72 8.31
N ASN A 35 9.31 11.95 7.05
CA ASN A 35 7.92 12.20 6.64
C ASN A 35 7.13 10.92 6.40
N ALA A 36 7.76 9.75 6.49
CA ALA A 36 7.09 8.47 6.33
C ALA A 36 6.27 8.15 7.57
N SER A 37 4.99 7.84 7.36
CA SER A 37 4.14 7.26 8.41
C SER A 37 4.46 5.78 8.56
N GLU A 38 4.20 5.24 9.75
CA GLU A 38 4.27 3.81 9.96
C GLU A 38 3.21 3.13 9.09
N THR A 39 3.63 2.21 8.25
CA THR A 39 2.76 1.48 7.33
C THR A 39 2.66 0.03 7.76
N THR A 40 1.44 -0.48 7.82
CA THR A 40 1.17 -1.88 8.16
C THR A 40 0.54 -2.58 6.97
N MET A 41 1.01 -3.78 6.67
CA MET A 41 0.45 -4.65 5.64
C MET A 41 -0.42 -5.72 6.30
N TYR A 42 -1.62 -5.90 5.76
CA TYR A 42 -2.59 -6.90 6.24
C TYR A 42 -2.96 -7.86 5.14
N VAL A 43 -3.19 -9.12 5.51
CA VAL A 43 -3.78 -10.11 4.63
C VAL A 43 -5.17 -10.47 5.17
N ARG A 44 -6.13 -10.70 4.27
CA ARG A 44 -7.49 -11.07 4.66
C ARG A 44 -7.51 -12.50 5.20
N MET A 45 -7.94 -12.70 6.42
CA MET A 45 -8.05 -14.03 7.06
C MET A 45 -9.43 -14.66 6.89
N PHE A 46 -10.49 -13.83 6.85
CA PHE A 46 -11.88 -14.27 6.65
C PHE A 46 -12.50 -13.47 5.51
N GLY A 47 -13.42 -14.10 4.77
CA GLY A 47 -14.00 -13.55 3.57
C GLY A 47 -13.09 -13.82 2.37
N PRO A 48 -13.02 -12.92 1.38
CA PRO A 48 -12.15 -13.10 0.21
C PRO A 48 -10.67 -13.19 0.61
N LEU A 49 -10.06 -14.39 0.49
CA LEU A 49 -8.70 -14.64 0.96
C LEU A 49 -7.61 -14.16 -0.01
N ASN A 50 -8.01 -13.59 -1.15
CA ASN A 50 -7.07 -13.08 -2.15
C ASN A 50 -6.83 -11.57 -2.03
N GLN A 51 -7.08 -10.99 -0.86
CA GLN A 51 -6.93 -9.56 -0.64
C GLN A 51 -5.79 -9.27 0.32
N VAL A 52 -5.00 -8.25 -0.03
CA VAL A 52 -4.02 -7.64 0.87
C VAL A 52 -4.23 -6.14 0.87
N LYS A 53 -3.91 -5.49 1.99
CA LYS A 53 -3.96 -4.04 2.09
C LYS A 53 -2.78 -3.48 2.87
N TRP A 54 -2.43 -2.24 2.56
CA TRP A 54 -1.52 -1.43 3.36
C TRP A 54 -2.31 -0.32 4.00
N THR A 55 -1.97 0.01 5.24
CA THR A 55 -2.64 1.06 6.02
C THR A 55 -1.59 1.98 6.63
N TRP A 56 -1.81 3.29 6.54
CA TRP A 56 -0.97 4.29 7.21
C TRP A 56 -1.78 5.52 7.56
N GLU A 57 -1.28 6.28 8.54
CA GLU A 57 -1.91 7.54 8.93
C GLU A 57 -1.45 8.68 8.04
N ILE A 58 -2.38 9.56 7.71
CA ILE A 58 -2.10 10.79 6.96
C ILE A 58 -2.63 11.99 7.74
N ASP A 59 -1.90 13.10 7.68
CA ASP A 59 -2.31 14.36 8.33
C ASP A 59 -3.31 15.10 7.45
N SER A 60 -3.08 15.11 6.16
CA SER A 60 -3.97 15.73 5.18
C SER A 60 -3.87 15.03 3.83
N VAL A 61 -4.91 15.14 3.03
CA VAL A 61 -4.93 14.61 1.66
C VAL A 61 -3.87 15.31 0.79
N ASP A 62 -3.70 16.63 0.97
CA ASP A 62 -2.72 17.40 0.20
C ASP A 62 -1.29 16.91 0.47
N GLN A 63 -0.94 16.69 1.73
CA GLN A 63 0.38 16.16 2.10
C GLN A 63 0.59 14.75 1.53
N GLU A 64 -0.45 13.91 1.57
CA GLU A 64 -0.37 12.56 1.00
C GLU A 64 -0.18 12.60 -0.51
N MET A 65 -0.84 13.52 -1.22
CA MET A 65 -0.64 13.70 -2.66
C MET A 65 0.80 14.09 -3.00
N GLU A 66 1.40 14.99 -2.22
CA GLU A 66 2.81 15.34 -2.38
C GLU A 66 3.73 14.15 -2.16
N ASN A 67 3.47 13.36 -1.12
CA ASN A 67 4.23 12.15 -0.82
C ASN A 67 4.12 11.12 -1.95
N GLN A 68 2.92 10.91 -2.49
CA GLN A 68 2.69 9.99 -3.62
C GLN A 68 3.44 10.44 -4.87
N MET A 69 3.45 11.73 -5.16
CA MET A 69 4.19 12.27 -6.30
C MET A 69 5.70 12.02 -6.15
N LYS A 70 6.23 12.22 -4.95
CA LYS A 70 7.65 11.99 -4.65
C LYS A 70 8.02 10.52 -4.81
N ILE A 71 7.18 9.62 -4.29
CA ILE A 71 7.38 8.17 -4.38
C ILE A 71 7.33 7.71 -5.85
N ASN A 72 6.35 8.19 -6.60
CA ASN A 72 6.15 7.78 -8.00
C ASN A 72 7.28 8.20 -8.94
N GLN A 73 8.14 9.11 -8.53
CA GLN A 73 9.32 9.53 -9.30
C GLN A 73 10.55 8.63 -9.05
N ASP A 74 10.47 7.76 -8.05
CA ASP A 74 11.61 6.92 -7.66
C ASP A 74 11.71 5.68 -8.57
N PRO A 75 12.90 5.40 -9.17
CA PRO A 75 13.04 4.25 -10.06
C PRO A 75 12.95 2.89 -9.37
N GLU A 76 13.34 2.78 -8.10
CA GLU A 76 13.18 1.54 -7.33
C GLU A 76 11.70 1.23 -7.10
N TRP A 77 10.91 2.26 -6.75
CA TRP A 77 9.47 2.13 -6.62
C TRP A 77 8.81 1.68 -7.93
N ALA A 78 9.19 2.31 -9.03
CA ALA A 78 8.67 1.95 -10.36
C ALA A 78 8.94 0.49 -10.71
N ALA A 79 10.14 -0.01 -10.40
CA ALA A 79 10.50 -1.41 -10.62
C ALA A 79 9.66 -2.36 -9.77
N LEU A 80 9.40 -2.01 -8.50
CA LEU A 80 8.54 -2.80 -7.61
C LEU A 80 7.10 -2.84 -8.12
N VAL A 81 6.57 -1.71 -8.58
CA VAL A 81 5.22 -1.61 -9.16
C VAL A 81 5.10 -2.50 -10.38
N GLU A 82 6.07 -2.47 -11.28
CA GLU A 82 6.09 -3.28 -12.49
C GLU A 82 6.09 -4.78 -12.16
N GLU A 83 6.94 -5.21 -11.25
CA GLU A 83 6.99 -6.60 -10.80
C GLU A 83 5.69 -7.02 -10.12
N PHE A 84 5.15 -6.17 -9.25
CA PHE A 84 3.93 -6.43 -8.49
C PHE A 84 2.70 -6.55 -9.39
N ALA A 85 2.63 -5.75 -10.45
CA ALA A 85 1.49 -5.72 -11.37
C ALA A 85 1.20 -7.08 -12.02
N GLU A 86 2.20 -7.94 -12.14
CA GLU A 86 2.05 -9.29 -12.68
C GLU A 86 1.25 -10.22 -11.75
N HIS A 87 1.13 -9.86 -10.47
CA HIS A 87 0.57 -10.71 -9.42
C HIS A 87 -0.77 -10.23 -8.89
N ILE A 88 -1.30 -9.12 -9.38
CA ILE A 88 -2.55 -8.54 -8.91
C ILE A 88 -3.58 -8.46 -10.03
N VAL A 89 -4.86 -8.49 -9.63
CA VAL A 89 -6.00 -8.37 -10.55
C VAL A 89 -6.22 -6.89 -10.88
N MET A 90 -6.39 -6.58 -12.16
CA MET A 90 -6.67 -5.22 -12.62
C MET A 90 -8.19 -4.94 -12.65
N PRO A 91 -8.65 -3.67 -12.47
CA PRO A 91 -7.85 -2.50 -12.14
C PRO A 91 -7.40 -2.53 -10.67
N ALA A 92 -6.24 -1.99 -10.42
CA ALA A 92 -5.66 -1.94 -9.07
C ALA A 92 -4.91 -0.63 -8.89
N PRO A 93 -4.64 -0.22 -7.65
CA PRO A 93 -5.27 -0.63 -6.40
C PRO A 93 -6.57 0.11 -6.12
N MET A 94 -7.30 -0.30 -5.07
CA MET A 94 -8.42 0.47 -4.53
C MET A 94 -7.93 1.26 -3.33
N ASP A 95 -8.02 2.58 -3.39
CA ASP A 95 -7.61 3.47 -2.32
C ASP A 95 -8.83 4.06 -1.61
N TYR A 96 -8.81 4.07 -0.28
CA TYR A 96 -9.88 4.68 0.51
C TYR A 96 -9.34 5.20 1.84
N THR A 97 -10.08 6.14 2.44
CA THR A 97 -9.70 6.75 3.72
C THR A 97 -10.78 6.56 4.77
N TRP A 98 -10.34 6.44 6.01
CA TRP A 98 -11.21 6.35 7.18
C TRP A 98 -10.83 7.41 8.19
N ALA A 99 -11.82 8.17 8.69
CA ALA A 99 -11.64 9.08 9.80
C ALA A 99 -12.23 8.45 11.07
N GLN A 100 -11.48 8.47 12.16
CA GLN A 100 -12.00 8.00 13.45
C GLN A 100 -13.02 9.00 13.97
N VAL A 101 -14.24 8.53 14.25
CA VAL A 101 -15.31 9.39 14.79
C VAL A 101 -15.68 9.05 16.23
N ALA A 102 -15.26 7.91 16.75
CA ALA A 102 -15.49 7.50 18.13
C ALA A 102 -14.45 6.47 18.56
N LYS A 103 -14.23 6.41 19.86
CA LYS A 103 -13.35 5.43 20.49
C LYS A 103 -13.95 5.02 21.82
N GLY A 104 -14.13 3.72 21.98
CA GLY A 104 -14.70 3.14 23.19
C GLY A 104 -13.73 2.43 24.10
#